data_417180db66bef6077eb0de0807cdfb8a
#
_entry.id   417180db66bef6077eb0de0807cdfb8a
#
_cell.length_a   1.000
_cell.length_b   1.000
_cell.length_c   1.000
_cell.angle_alpha   90.00
_cell.angle_beta   90.00
_cell.angle_gamma   90.00
#
_symmetry.space_group_name_H-M   'P 1'
#
loop_
_entity.id
_entity.type
_entity.pdbx_description
1 polymer ?
#
loop_
_entity_poly.entity_id
_entity_poly.type
_entity_poly.pdbx_seq_one_letter_code
_entity_poly.pdbx_strand_id
1 'polypeptide(L)'
;VIGAEPGATPSPGNTADLAVAAERLAAAKRPVIYVGGGARAADAWEALPALAEALGAPLVSSTNGKGAFDDRHPLAVMPLGHHELMWRTDCVLFVGSRTISPRAGGLKVHPDAVQISLNIDEAAFSAPRNFTHTIVGDAGTGVAALTELIVSQTGGDQPCWADDLDQIRERAQARLEGIDPQRAYVSALRDAMPDDTCLVNELTQVGYVARYALPIHHPRSYIDPGYQGTLGYGYPTAIGAAVGNPDRPVVSVTGDGGFGYGMSEMATVMAHDIPLVCVVFRDDAFGNVQRMHKQKFDGDFHGTTLVNPDFVALAAAYDMDGYRAESPDELRSHLSAAIDARKPALIDVPLGETPDPWPSVMRPHEG
;
A
#
# COMPACT_ATOMS: atom_id res chain seq x y z
N VAL A 1 24.32 2.66 -19.93
CA VAL A 1 22.87 2.56 -20.04
C VAL A 1 22.61 1.40 -21.00
N ILE A 2 22.14 0.27 -20.46
CA ILE A 2 21.66 -0.83 -21.29
C ILE A 2 20.34 -0.34 -21.85
N GLY A 3 20.26 -0.13 -23.18
CA GLY A 3 19.02 0.25 -23.83
C GLY A 3 17.97 -0.83 -23.55
N ALA A 4 16.85 -0.44 -22.92
CA ALA A 4 15.72 -1.36 -22.81
C ALA A 4 15.24 -1.68 -24.22
N GLU A 5 15.10 -2.98 -24.55
CA GLU A 5 14.37 -3.40 -25.74
C GLU A 5 12.97 -2.75 -25.72
N PRO A 6 12.44 -2.30 -26.86
CA PRO A 6 11.06 -1.84 -26.92
C PRO A 6 10.16 -2.94 -26.37
N GLY A 7 9.48 -2.68 -25.27
CA GLY A 7 8.54 -3.63 -24.67
C GLY A 7 7.46 -3.99 -25.69
N ALA A 8 6.91 -5.21 -25.61
CA ALA A 8 5.75 -5.60 -26.40
C ALA A 8 4.62 -4.58 -26.19
N THR A 9 3.89 -4.24 -27.25
CA THR A 9 2.71 -3.36 -27.14
C THR A 9 1.72 -3.95 -26.14
N PRO A 10 1.26 -3.20 -25.15
CA PRO A 10 0.27 -3.69 -24.20
C PRO A 10 -0.98 -4.21 -24.92
N SER A 11 -1.43 -5.41 -24.55
CA SER A 11 -2.63 -6.04 -25.12
C SER A 11 -3.72 -6.10 -24.07
N PRO A 12 -4.97 -5.69 -24.39
CA PRO A 12 -6.09 -5.76 -23.43
C PRO A 12 -6.49 -7.20 -23.08
N GLY A 13 -6.04 -8.18 -23.82
CA GLY A 13 -6.46 -9.58 -23.76
C GLY A 13 -7.35 -9.98 -24.93
N ASN A 14 -7.83 -11.23 -24.88
CA ASN A 14 -8.69 -11.79 -25.91
C ASN A 14 -10.10 -11.13 -25.87
N THR A 15 -10.62 -10.73 -27.02
CA THR A 15 -11.93 -10.05 -27.12
C THR A 15 -13.10 -10.90 -26.60
N ALA A 16 -13.06 -12.23 -26.81
CA ALA A 16 -14.11 -13.13 -26.32
C ALA A 16 -14.10 -13.21 -24.78
N ASP A 17 -12.90 -13.29 -24.17
CA ASP A 17 -12.75 -13.33 -22.72
C ASP A 17 -13.19 -12.01 -22.07
N LEU A 18 -12.84 -10.87 -22.69
CA LEU A 18 -13.29 -9.55 -22.26
C LEU A 18 -14.81 -9.41 -22.33
N ALA A 19 -15.45 -9.91 -23.42
CA ALA A 19 -16.91 -9.85 -23.57
C ALA A 19 -17.63 -10.68 -22.49
N VAL A 20 -17.14 -11.89 -22.19
CA VAL A 20 -17.69 -12.72 -21.10
C VAL A 20 -17.53 -12.06 -19.74
N ALA A 21 -16.37 -11.45 -19.48
CA ALA A 21 -16.12 -10.73 -18.23
C ALA A 21 -17.03 -9.51 -18.10
N ALA A 22 -17.19 -8.72 -19.16
CA ALA A 22 -18.06 -7.55 -19.17
C ALA A 22 -19.53 -7.93 -18.91
N GLU A 23 -20.05 -8.99 -19.55
CA GLU A 23 -21.40 -9.50 -19.31
C GLU A 23 -21.62 -9.89 -17.84
N ARG A 24 -20.68 -10.63 -17.24
CA ARG A 24 -20.75 -11.05 -15.84
C ARG A 24 -20.70 -9.89 -14.86
N LEU A 25 -19.82 -8.92 -15.12
CA LEU A 25 -19.69 -7.70 -14.31
C LEU A 25 -20.93 -6.82 -14.41
N ALA A 26 -21.47 -6.64 -15.62
CA ALA A 26 -22.69 -5.86 -15.85
C ALA A 26 -23.95 -6.48 -15.22
N ALA A 27 -23.98 -7.82 -15.10
CA ALA A 27 -25.09 -8.55 -14.47
C ALA A 27 -24.97 -8.61 -12.93
N ALA A 28 -23.82 -8.25 -12.36
CA ALA A 28 -23.58 -8.33 -10.92
C ALA A 28 -24.40 -7.26 -10.16
N LYS A 29 -24.91 -7.65 -9.00
CA LYS A 29 -25.64 -6.73 -8.11
C LYS A 29 -24.69 -6.01 -7.15
N ARG A 30 -23.57 -6.64 -6.82
CA ARG A 30 -22.55 -6.15 -5.87
C ARG A 30 -21.14 -6.41 -6.38
N PRO A 31 -20.77 -5.85 -7.56
CA PRO A 31 -19.43 -6.00 -8.09
C PRO A 31 -18.39 -5.30 -7.22
N VAL A 32 -17.18 -5.86 -7.15
CA VAL A 32 -16.01 -5.26 -6.46
C VAL A 32 -14.80 -5.34 -7.38
N ILE A 33 -14.00 -4.29 -7.41
CA ILE A 33 -12.72 -4.25 -8.11
C ILE A 33 -11.57 -4.34 -7.10
N TYR A 34 -10.84 -5.46 -7.11
CA TYR A 34 -9.68 -5.68 -6.26
C TYR A 34 -8.39 -5.46 -7.04
N VAL A 35 -7.61 -4.47 -6.63
CA VAL A 35 -6.48 -3.95 -7.40
C VAL A 35 -5.15 -4.43 -6.84
N GLY A 36 -4.33 -5.05 -7.68
CA GLY A 36 -2.99 -5.53 -7.34
C GLY A 36 -1.87 -4.65 -7.89
N GLY A 37 -0.63 -5.04 -7.59
CA GLY A 37 0.57 -4.32 -8.04
C GLY A 37 0.77 -4.26 -9.55
N GLY A 38 0.21 -5.23 -10.31
CA GLY A 38 0.23 -5.24 -11.76
C GLY A 38 -0.55 -4.05 -12.37
N ALA A 39 -1.66 -3.66 -11.77
CA ALA A 39 -2.42 -2.50 -12.21
C ALA A 39 -1.65 -1.19 -12.04
N ARG A 40 -0.90 -1.05 -10.93
CA ARG A 40 0.00 0.09 -10.73
C ARG A 40 1.16 0.10 -11.74
N ALA A 41 1.72 -1.07 -12.05
CA ALA A 41 2.79 -1.21 -13.03
C ALA A 41 2.31 -0.88 -14.45
N ALA A 42 1.06 -1.24 -14.78
CA ALA A 42 0.42 -0.97 -16.07
C ALA A 42 -0.17 0.44 -16.21
N ASP A 43 0.05 1.31 -15.21
CA ASP A 43 -0.42 2.70 -15.20
C ASP A 43 -1.97 2.84 -15.38
N ALA A 44 -2.71 1.97 -14.68
CA ALA A 44 -4.17 1.93 -14.76
C ALA A 44 -4.88 3.04 -13.94
N TRP A 45 -4.15 4.09 -13.54
CA TRP A 45 -4.62 5.15 -12.64
C TRP A 45 -5.91 5.80 -13.09
N GLU A 46 -6.02 6.16 -14.37
CA GLU A 46 -7.24 6.79 -14.93
C GLU A 46 -8.31 5.76 -15.32
N ALA A 47 -7.89 4.56 -15.72
CA ALA A 47 -8.81 3.53 -16.20
C ALA A 47 -9.62 2.88 -15.06
N LEU A 48 -9.02 2.70 -13.88
CA LEU A 48 -9.67 2.06 -12.74
C LEU A 48 -10.87 2.85 -12.20
N PRO A 49 -10.78 4.17 -11.94
CA PRO A 49 -11.92 4.98 -11.58
C PRO A 49 -13.05 4.93 -12.61
N ALA A 50 -12.73 5.04 -13.90
CA ALA A 50 -13.72 4.99 -14.98
C ALA A 50 -14.50 3.65 -15.00
N LEU A 51 -13.80 2.53 -14.78
CA LEU A 51 -14.46 1.21 -14.64
C LEU A 51 -15.33 1.15 -13.39
N ALA A 52 -14.84 1.67 -12.28
CA ALA A 52 -15.57 1.70 -11.01
C ALA A 52 -16.88 2.50 -11.13
N GLU A 53 -16.82 3.66 -11.78
CA GLU A 53 -18.00 4.50 -12.05
C GLU A 53 -18.99 3.80 -12.97
N ALA A 54 -18.52 3.18 -14.07
CA ALA A 54 -19.37 2.45 -15.00
C ALA A 54 -20.13 1.27 -14.36
N LEU A 55 -19.56 0.68 -13.30
CA LEU A 55 -20.14 -0.46 -12.57
C LEU A 55 -20.83 -0.05 -11.25
N GLY A 56 -20.65 1.17 -10.75
CA GLY A 56 -20.98 1.51 -9.38
C GLY A 56 -20.22 0.65 -8.35
N ALA A 57 -19.02 0.16 -8.69
CA ALA A 57 -18.27 -0.82 -7.94
C ALA A 57 -17.19 -0.18 -7.06
N PRO A 58 -17.03 -0.57 -5.79
CA PRO A 58 -15.93 -0.10 -4.97
C PRO A 58 -14.58 -0.60 -5.50
N LEU A 59 -13.58 0.30 -5.41
CA LEU A 59 -12.17 0.04 -5.62
C LEU A 59 -11.50 -0.27 -4.28
N VAL A 60 -10.83 -1.40 -4.18
CA VAL A 60 -10.02 -1.73 -3.01
C VAL A 60 -8.66 -2.28 -3.45
N SER A 61 -7.58 -1.75 -2.89
CA SER A 61 -6.24 -2.20 -3.24
C SER A 61 -5.73 -3.30 -2.30
N SER A 62 -4.92 -4.20 -2.85
CA SER A 62 -3.95 -4.96 -2.06
C SER A 62 -2.84 -4.02 -1.59
N THR A 63 -1.99 -4.46 -0.66
CA THR A 63 -0.82 -3.69 -0.22
C THR A 63 0.05 -3.24 -1.41
N ASN A 64 0.31 -4.13 -2.37
CA ASN A 64 1.11 -3.82 -3.55
C ASN A 64 0.36 -3.02 -4.62
N GLY A 65 -0.97 -3.00 -4.56
CA GLY A 65 -1.83 -2.20 -5.44
C GLY A 65 -2.04 -0.76 -4.95
N LYS A 66 -1.57 -0.44 -3.76
CA LYS A 66 -1.69 0.91 -3.18
C LYS A 66 -1.03 1.95 -4.09
N GLY A 67 -1.74 3.06 -4.37
CA GLY A 67 -1.31 4.06 -5.34
C GLY A 67 -1.58 3.68 -6.81
N ALA A 68 -2.48 2.74 -7.08
CA ALA A 68 -3.02 2.46 -8.42
C ALA A 68 -4.27 3.31 -8.76
N PHE A 69 -4.84 3.98 -7.79
CA PHE A 69 -5.94 4.96 -7.92
C PHE A 69 -5.89 5.94 -6.73
N ASP A 70 -6.59 7.07 -6.84
CA ASP A 70 -6.71 8.05 -5.75
C ASP A 70 -7.63 7.52 -4.65
N ASP A 71 -7.11 7.39 -3.44
CA ASP A 71 -7.90 6.92 -2.28
C ASP A 71 -9.02 7.90 -1.86
N ARG A 72 -9.07 9.13 -2.43
CA ARG A 72 -10.18 10.09 -2.25
C ARG A 72 -11.36 9.84 -3.18
N HIS A 73 -11.20 8.97 -4.18
CA HIS A 73 -12.30 8.67 -5.10
C HIS A 73 -13.53 8.19 -4.34
N PRO A 74 -14.78 8.64 -4.71
CA PRO A 74 -16.01 8.29 -3.97
C PRO A 74 -16.26 6.79 -3.84
N LEU A 75 -15.75 5.97 -4.77
CA LEU A 75 -15.85 4.51 -4.73
C LEU A 75 -14.60 3.84 -4.14
N ALA A 76 -13.58 4.59 -3.73
CA ALA A 76 -12.39 4.01 -3.10
C ALA A 76 -12.69 3.57 -1.65
N VAL A 77 -12.22 2.38 -1.31
CA VAL A 77 -12.27 1.84 0.05
C VAL A 77 -10.87 1.43 0.47
N MET A 78 -10.43 1.93 1.62
CA MET A 78 -9.13 1.60 2.17
C MET A 78 -8.98 0.09 2.39
N PRO A 79 -7.77 -0.47 2.35
CA PRO A 79 -7.54 -1.91 2.51
C PRO A 79 -8.17 -2.53 3.77
N LEU A 80 -8.45 -1.73 4.81
CA LEU A 80 -9.16 -2.17 6.01
C LEU A 80 -10.58 -2.70 5.74
N GLY A 81 -11.26 -2.16 4.72
CA GLY A 81 -12.61 -2.55 4.35
C GLY A 81 -12.69 -3.78 3.43
N HIS A 82 -11.54 -4.28 2.94
CA HIS A 82 -11.54 -5.31 1.90
C HIS A 82 -12.23 -6.61 2.33
N HIS A 83 -12.09 -7.04 3.58
CA HIS A 83 -12.72 -8.28 4.05
C HIS A 83 -14.24 -8.23 3.96
N GLU A 84 -14.84 -7.10 4.33
CA GLU A 84 -16.28 -6.93 4.27
C GLU A 84 -16.79 -6.86 2.82
N LEU A 85 -16.09 -6.13 1.96
CA LEU A 85 -16.41 -6.09 0.52
C LEU A 85 -16.33 -7.48 -0.10
N MET A 86 -15.26 -8.23 0.16
CA MET A 86 -15.08 -9.58 -0.39
C MET A 86 -16.12 -10.57 0.10
N TRP A 87 -16.66 -10.40 1.32
CA TRP A 87 -17.69 -11.27 1.85
C TRP A 87 -19.10 -10.95 1.36
N ARG A 88 -19.33 -9.69 0.95
CA ARG A 88 -20.65 -9.20 0.50
C ARG A 88 -20.80 -9.14 -1.03
N THR A 89 -19.72 -9.38 -1.77
CA THR A 89 -19.72 -9.34 -3.24
C THR A 89 -20.38 -10.57 -3.85
N ASP A 90 -21.03 -10.40 -4.99
CA ASP A 90 -21.47 -11.51 -5.86
C ASP A 90 -20.57 -11.66 -7.10
N CYS A 91 -19.71 -10.65 -7.39
CA CYS A 91 -18.76 -10.69 -8.48
C CYS A 91 -17.52 -9.85 -8.15
N VAL A 92 -16.34 -10.42 -8.18
CA VAL A 92 -15.08 -9.69 -7.97
C VAL A 92 -14.21 -9.75 -9.21
N LEU A 93 -13.72 -8.57 -9.64
CA LEU A 93 -12.68 -8.44 -10.65
C LEU A 93 -11.33 -8.20 -9.97
N PHE A 94 -10.41 -9.14 -10.11
CA PHE A 94 -9.02 -9.00 -9.69
C PHE A 94 -8.21 -8.41 -10.84
N VAL A 95 -7.64 -7.22 -10.66
CA VAL A 95 -6.85 -6.51 -11.67
C VAL A 95 -5.38 -6.53 -11.27
N GLY A 96 -4.54 -7.21 -12.05
CA GLY A 96 -3.10 -7.27 -11.84
C GLY A 96 -2.69 -7.80 -10.46
N SER A 97 -3.47 -8.73 -9.91
CA SER A 97 -3.23 -9.32 -8.59
C SER A 97 -2.98 -10.83 -8.70
N ARG A 98 -1.97 -11.31 -7.97
CA ARG A 98 -1.76 -12.75 -7.78
C ARG A 98 -2.62 -13.33 -6.66
N THR A 99 -3.43 -12.51 -5.98
CA THR A 99 -4.31 -12.89 -4.85
C THR A 99 -3.60 -13.71 -3.76
N ILE A 100 -2.29 -13.51 -3.61
CA ILE A 100 -1.51 -14.17 -2.56
C ILE A 100 -1.70 -13.40 -1.27
N SER A 101 -2.06 -14.11 -0.20
CA SER A 101 -2.00 -13.59 1.15
C SER A 101 -0.90 -14.34 1.92
N PRO A 102 -0.04 -13.64 2.67
CA PRO A 102 0.99 -14.28 3.49
C PRO A 102 0.41 -15.06 4.67
N ARG A 103 -0.89 -15.02 4.89
CA ARG A 103 -1.58 -15.69 5.99
C ARG A 103 -2.24 -16.98 5.58
N ALA A 104 -2.29 -17.91 6.52
CA ALA A 104 -3.10 -19.11 6.41
C ALA A 104 -4.57 -18.72 6.14
N GLY A 105 -5.13 -19.23 5.04
CA GLY A 105 -6.49 -18.93 4.61
C GLY A 105 -6.65 -17.95 3.45
N GLY A 106 -5.58 -17.24 3.05
CA GLY A 106 -5.60 -16.36 1.87
C GLY A 106 -6.61 -15.20 1.96
N LEU A 107 -6.89 -14.59 0.81
CA LEU A 107 -7.98 -13.64 0.65
C LEU A 107 -9.30 -14.42 0.55
N LYS A 108 -10.17 -14.27 1.55
CA LYS A 108 -11.49 -14.93 1.56
C LYS A 108 -12.48 -14.09 0.76
N VAL A 109 -13.07 -14.70 -0.25
CA VAL A 109 -14.18 -14.17 -1.05
C VAL A 109 -15.42 -15.02 -0.75
N HIS A 110 -16.61 -14.42 -0.86
CA HIS A 110 -17.87 -15.17 -0.72
C HIS A 110 -17.85 -16.41 -1.63
N PRO A 111 -18.19 -17.61 -1.14
CA PRO A 111 -18.01 -18.84 -1.91
C PRO A 111 -18.82 -18.89 -3.22
N ASP A 112 -19.96 -18.22 -3.27
CA ASP A 112 -20.84 -18.17 -4.44
C ASP A 112 -20.48 -17.02 -5.39
N ALA A 113 -19.51 -16.16 -5.05
CA ALA A 113 -19.14 -15.03 -5.88
C ALA A 113 -18.40 -15.47 -7.17
N VAL A 114 -18.76 -14.87 -8.27
CA VAL A 114 -18.02 -14.98 -9.52
C VAL A 114 -16.67 -14.29 -9.35
N GLN A 115 -15.58 -15.00 -9.63
CA GLN A 115 -14.22 -14.49 -9.51
C GLN A 115 -13.57 -14.37 -10.88
N ILE A 116 -13.36 -13.14 -11.33
CA ILE A 116 -12.74 -12.82 -12.62
C ILE A 116 -11.32 -12.29 -12.35
N SER A 117 -10.34 -12.74 -13.12
CA SER A 117 -8.96 -12.25 -13.00
C SER A 117 -8.42 -11.76 -14.32
N LEU A 118 -7.95 -10.50 -14.34
CA LEU A 118 -7.20 -9.89 -15.42
C LEU A 118 -5.73 -9.80 -14.98
N ASN A 119 -4.85 -10.52 -15.67
CA ASN A 119 -3.41 -10.52 -15.37
C ASN A 119 -2.59 -10.74 -16.64
N ILE A 120 -1.42 -10.11 -16.71
CA ILE A 120 -0.48 -10.31 -17.81
C ILE A 120 0.24 -11.67 -17.72
N ASP A 121 0.35 -12.22 -16.52
CA ASP A 121 1.02 -13.49 -16.22
C ASP A 121 -0.01 -14.61 -16.07
N GLU A 122 -0.06 -15.52 -17.04
CA GLU A 122 -0.94 -16.68 -17.04
C GLU A 122 -0.69 -17.61 -15.83
N ALA A 123 0.54 -17.67 -15.31
CA ALA A 123 0.87 -18.46 -14.13
C ALA A 123 0.15 -17.95 -12.87
N ALA A 124 -0.32 -16.70 -12.85
CA ALA A 124 -1.12 -16.14 -11.76
C ALA A 124 -2.48 -16.83 -11.60
N PHE A 125 -2.94 -17.56 -12.61
CA PHE A 125 -4.25 -18.25 -12.57
C PHE A 125 -4.17 -19.68 -12.02
N SER A 126 -2.98 -20.21 -11.80
CA SER A 126 -2.79 -21.58 -11.32
C SER A 126 -3.18 -21.74 -9.85
N ALA A 127 -3.38 -23.02 -9.47
CA ALA A 127 -3.66 -23.39 -8.08
C ALA A 127 -2.69 -22.70 -7.07
N PRO A 128 -3.15 -22.37 -5.86
CA PRO A 128 -4.42 -22.74 -5.23
C PRO A 128 -5.62 -21.81 -5.55
N ARG A 129 -5.51 -20.98 -6.57
CA ARG A 129 -6.56 -20.02 -6.96
C ARG A 129 -7.63 -20.73 -7.79
N ASN A 130 -8.86 -20.29 -7.64
CA ASN A 130 -9.99 -20.87 -8.35
C ASN A 130 -10.84 -19.75 -8.97
N PHE A 131 -10.34 -19.17 -10.06
CA PHE A 131 -11.07 -18.14 -10.79
C PHE A 131 -12.17 -18.76 -11.66
N THR A 132 -13.33 -18.11 -11.68
CA THR A 132 -14.45 -18.48 -12.55
C THR A 132 -14.16 -18.14 -14.01
N HIS A 133 -13.40 -17.06 -14.24
CA HIS A 133 -13.00 -16.58 -15.56
C HIS A 133 -11.65 -15.86 -15.49
N THR A 134 -10.82 -16.00 -16.53
CA THR A 134 -9.48 -15.41 -16.59
C THR A 134 -9.26 -14.68 -17.91
N ILE A 135 -8.53 -13.58 -17.85
CA ILE A 135 -8.14 -12.77 -18.99
C ILE A 135 -6.63 -12.58 -18.93
N VAL A 136 -5.91 -13.09 -19.92
CA VAL A 136 -4.49 -12.82 -20.09
C VAL A 136 -4.36 -11.49 -20.82
N GLY A 137 -3.95 -10.43 -20.11
CA GLY A 137 -3.86 -9.10 -20.69
C GLY A 137 -3.20 -8.08 -19.75
N ASP A 138 -2.79 -6.97 -20.35
CA ASP A 138 -2.30 -5.82 -19.60
C ASP A 138 -3.43 -5.16 -18.81
N ALA A 139 -3.14 -4.77 -17.58
CA ALA A 139 -4.17 -4.26 -16.67
C ALA A 139 -4.75 -2.91 -17.12
N GLY A 140 -3.92 -1.99 -17.64
CA GLY A 140 -4.36 -0.66 -18.07
C GLY A 140 -5.28 -0.74 -19.29
N THR A 141 -4.81 -1.38 -20.36
CA THR A 141 -5.58 -1.53 -21.60
C THR A 141 -6.76 -2.47 -21.45
N GLY A 142 -6.65 -3.52 -20.62
CA GLY A 142 -7.73 -4.46 -20.34
C GLY A 142 -8.87 -3.84 -19.55
N VAL A 143 -8.56 -3.02 -18.53
CA VAL A 143 -9.56 -2.26 -17.77
C VAL A 143 -10.28 -1.26 -18.67
N ALA A 144 -9.56 -0.53 -19.54
CA ALA A 144 -10.17 0.40 -20.49
C ALA A 144 -11.13 -0.32 -21.45
N ALA A 145 -10.71 -1.46 -22.01
CA ALA A 145 -11.57 -2.25 -22.89
C ALA A 145 -12.81 -2.81 -22.18
N LEU A 146 -12.69 -3.25 -20.93
CA LEU A 146 -13.82 -3.68 -20.11
C LEU A 146 -14.80 -2.53 -19.86
N THR A 147 -14.29 -1.33 -19.59
CA THR A 147 -15.11 -0.13 -19.38
C THR A 147 -15.98 0.17 -20.62
N GLU A 148 -15.36 0.18 -21.81
CA GLU A 148 -16.10 0.41 -23.07
C GLU A 148 -17.22 -0.62 -23.29
N LEU A 149 -16.92 -1.90 -23.07
CA LEU A 149 -17.89 -2.99 -23.21
C LEU A 149 -19.04 -2.85 -22.21
N ILE A 150 -18.76 -2.54 -20.94
CA ILE A 150 -19.76 -2.39 -19.90
C ILE A 150 -20.66 -1.17 -20.16
N VAL A 151 -20.08 -0.02 -20.49
CA VAL A 151 -20.84 1.18 -20.83
C VAL A 151 -21.78 0.94 -22.01
N SER A 152 -21.34 0.20 -23.02
CA SER A 152 -22.19 -0.16 -24.18
C SER A 152 -23.38 -1.05 -23.81
N GLN A 153 -23.28 -1.84 -22.74
CA GLN A 153 -24.32 -2.77 -22.29
C GLN A 153 -25.30 -2.15 -21.28
N THR A 154 -24.79 -1.28 -20.38
CA THR A 154 -25.55 -0.80 -19.21
C THR A 154 -25.97 0.68 -19.32
N GLY A 155 -25.36 1.45 -20.23
CA GLY A 155 -25.50 2.90 -20.26
C GLY A 155 -24.70 3.64 -19.19
N GLY A 156 -23.94 2.92 -18.34
CA GLY A 156 -22.93 3.52 -17.44
C GLY A 156 -23.42 4.03 -16.08
N ASP A 157 -24.65 3.70 -15.66
CA ASP A 157 -25.15 4.13 -14.35
C ASP A 157 -25.70 2.92 -13.57
N GLN A 158 -24.90 2.41 -12.63
CA GLN A 158 -25.27 1.27 -11.79
C GLN A 158 -24.88 1.51 -10.31
N PRO A 159 -25.75 2.15 -9.51
CA PRO A 159 -25.47 2.37 -8.08
C PRO A 159 -25.66 1.07 -7.28
N CYS A 160 -24.61 0.22 -7.22
CA CYS A 160 -24.71 -1.10 -6.59
C CYS A 160 -24.39 -1.10 -5.07
N TRP A 161 -23.70 -0.07 -4.56
CA TRP A 161 -23.19 -0.03 -3.19
C TRP A 161 -23.52 1.27 -2.43
N ALA A 162 -24.32 2.18 -2.99
CA ALA A 162 -24.52 3.56 -2.51
C ALA A 162 -24.79 3.66 -1.00
N ASP A 163 -25.64 2.78 -0.47
CA ASP A 163 -26.05 2.84 0.94
C ASP A 163 -25.12 2.09 1.91
N ASP A 164 -24.18 1.29 1.39
CA ASP A 164 -23.34 0.41 2.20
C ASP A 164 -21.90 0.94 2.38
N LEU A 165 -21.37 1.72 1.42
CA LEU A 165 -19.94 2.10 1.41
C LEU A 165 -19.54 2.94 2.62
N ASP A 166 -20.37 3.90 3.01
CA ASP A 166 -20.06 4.76 4.14
C ASP A 166 -20.02 3.96 5.44
N GLN A 167 -20.94 3.04 5.62
CA GLN A 167 -20.92 2.15 6.77
C GLN A 167 -19.70 1.20 6.78
N ILE A 168 -19.26 0.73 5.61
CA ILE A 168 -18.04 -0.08 5.49
C ILE A 168 -16.80 0.75 5.86
N ARG A 169 -16.74 2.01 5.39
CA ARG A 169 -15.66 2.95 5.72
C ARG A 169 -15.64 3.28 7.21
N GLU A 170 -16.79 3.57 7.81
CA GLU A 170 -16.93 3.84 9.24
C GLU A 170 -16.45 2.64 10.07
N ARG A 171 -16.90 1.43 9.75
CA ARG A 171 -16.44 0.21 10.45
C ARG A 171 -14.95 -0.06 10.24
N ALA A 172 -14.44 0.17 9.03
CA ALA A 172 -13.00 0.06 8.76
C ALA A 172 -12.20 1.07 9.59
N GLN A 173 -12.67 2.31 9.69
CA GLN A 173 -12.04 3.35 10.50
C GLN A 173 -12.11 3.04 12.01
N ALA A 174 -13.25 2.55 12.49
CA ALA A 174 -13.42 2.15 13.89
C ALA A 174 -12.44 1.04 14.33
N ARG A 175 -11.96 0.20 13.39
CA ARG A 175 -10.93 -0.81 13.67
C ARG A 175 -9.58 -0.21 14.06
N LEU A 176 -9.33 1.04 13.75
CA LEU A 176 -8.10 1.75 14.12
C LEU A 176 -8.19 2.38 15.51
N GLU A 177 -9.35 2.33 16.15
CA GLU A 177 -9.48 2.79 17.54
C GLU A 177 -8.67 1.91 18.48
N GLY A 178 -7.95 2.55 19.39
CA GLY A 178 -7.13 1.85 20.38
C GLY A 178 -5.73 1.41 19.89
N ILE A 179 -5.29 1.81 18.69
CA ILE A 179 -3.92 1.58 18.21
C ILE A 179 -3.11 2.88 18.10
N ASP A 180 -3.34 3.81 19.03
CA ASP A 180 -2.47 4.96 19.21
C ASP A 180 -1.21 4.55 20.02
N PRO A 181 -0.04 5.16 19.75
CA PRO A 181 0.13 6.35 18.92
C PRO A 181 0.31 6.06 17.39
N GLN A 182 0.32 4.80 16.95
CA GLN A 182 0.61 4.47 15.56
C GLN A 182 -0.36 5.18 14.58
N ARG A 183 -1.66 5.19 14.88
CA ARG A 183 -2.68 5.86 14.07
C ARG A 183 -2.43 7.37 13.97
N ALA A 184 -2.12 8.00 15.09
CA ALA A 184 -1.83 9.43 15.13
C ALA A 184 -0.59 9.80 14.30
N TYR A 185 0.46 8.96 14.33
CA TYR A 185 1.64 9.14 13.48
C TYR A 185 1.33 8.93 11.99
N VAL A 186 0.46 7.97 11.63
CA VAL A 186 0.02 7.80 10.24
C VAL A 186 -0.72 9.04 9.73
N SER A 187 -1.59 9.65 10.56
CA SER A 187 -2.23 10.92 10.21
C SER A 187 -1.21 12.05 10.06
N ALA A 188 -0.27 12.18 11.00
CA ALA A 188 0.78 13.19 10.93
C ALA A 188 1.65 13.06 9.67
N LEU A 189 2.00 11.82 9.27
CA LEU A 189 2.70 11.56 8.01
C LEU A 189 1.89 12.06 6.81
N ARG A 190 0.57 11.72 6.76
CA ARG A 190 -0.26 12.15 5.62
C ARG A 190 -0.40 13.66 5.56
N ASP A 191 -0.65 14.31 6.71
CA ASP A 191 -0.86 15.75 6.79
C ASP A 191 0.38 16.57 6.42
N ALA A 192 1.58 16.03 6.68
CA ALA A 192 2.84 16.69 6.36
C ALA A 192 3.27 16.53 4.90
N MET A 193 2.82 15.49 4.22
CA MET A 193 3.28 15.15 2.88
C MET A 193 2.39 15.79 1.79
N PRO A 194 2.95 16.52 0.81
CA PRO A 194 2.25 16.82 -0.45
C PRO A 194 1.67 15.56 -1.12
N ASP A 195 0.63 15.73 -1.93
CA ASP A 195 -0.07 14.61 -2.57
C ASP A 195 0.86 13.74 -3.43
N ASP A 196 1.81 14.36 -4.10
CA ASP A 196 2.77 13.71 -5.01
C ASP A 196 4.00 13.12 -4.31
N THR A 197 4.10 13.24 -2.98
CA THR A 197 5.22 12.65 -2.22
C THR A 197 5.33 11.16 -2.46
N CYS A 198 6.51 10.68 -2.84
CA CYS A 198 6.80 9.27 -2.92
C CYS A 198 7.19 8.74 -1.52
N LEU A 199 6.29 7.98 -0.91
CA LEU A 199 6.52 7.33 0.38
C LEU A 199 7.10 5.93 0.18
N VAL A 200 8.29 5.69 0.73
CA VAL A 200 8.87 4.35 0.86
C VAL A 200 8.63 3.87 2.29
N ASN A 201 7.72 2.93 2.43
CA ASN A 201 7.27 2.43 3.72
C ASN A 201 7.90 1.08 4.04
N GLU A 202 8.81 1.05 5.01
CA GLU A 202 9.32 -0.20 5.58
C GLU A 202 8.41 -0.69 6.72
N LEU A 203 8.50 -1.98 7.03
CA LEU A 203 7.70 -2.63 8.07
C LEU A 203 8.18 -2.26 9.48
N THR A 204 7.65 -1.20 10.03
CA THR A 204 7.81 -0.76 11.42
C THR A 204 6.44 -0.67 12.11
N GLN A 205 6.39 -0.38 13.41
CA GLN A 205 5.13 -0.31 14.16
C GLN A 205 4.11 0.63 13.52
N VAL A 206 4.56 1.80 13.05
CA VAL A 206 3.72 2.76 12.30
C VAL A 206 3.52 2.30 10.85
N GLY A 207 4.56 1.75 10.21
CA GLY A 207 4.51 1.24 8.84
C GLY A 207 3.50 0.11 8.64
N TYR A 208 3.29 -0.74 9.64
CA TYR A 208 2.23 -1.77 9.61
C TYR A 208 0.84 -1.15 9.49
N VAL A 209 0.59 -0.08 10.24
CA VAL A 209 -0.70 0.64 10.19
C VAL A 209 -0.83 1.43 8.89
N ALA A 210 0.24 2.10 8.45
CA ALA A 210 0.27 2.87 7.21
C ALA A 210 -0.10 2.03 5.97
N ARG A 211 0.28 0.76 5.93
CA ARG A 211 -0.14 -0.18 4.87
C ARG A 211 -1.64 -0.19 4.62
N TYR A 212 -2.42 -0.07 5.68
CA TYR A 212 -3.87 -0.24 5.66
C TYR A 212 -4.63 1.07 5.79
N ALA A 213 -4.02 2.08 6.41
CA ALA A 213 -4.70 3.28 6.86
C ALA A 213 -4.18 4.60 6.24
N LEU A 214 -2.98 4.62 5.63
CA LEU A 214 -2.47 5.85 5.02
C LEU A 214 -3.03 6.00 3.60
N PRO A 215 -3.80 7.05 3.28
CA PRO A 215 -4.32 7.27 1.93
C PRO A 215 -3.24 7.76 0.96
N ILE A 216 -3.34 7.34 -0.30
CA ILE A 216 -2.45 7.73 -1.40
C ILE A 216 -3.24 8.51 -2.44
N HIS A 217 -2.74 9.68 -2.83
CA HIS A 217 -3.46 10.65 -3.64
C HIS A 217 -2.84 10.88 -5.03
N HIS A 218 -1.73 10.21 -5.32
CA HIS A 218 -0.99 10.39 -6.58
C HIS A 218 -0.46 9.03 -7.08
N PRO A 219 -0.43 8.79 -8.40
CA PRO A 219 0.07 7.54 -8.96
C PRO A 219 1.52 7.27 -8.55
N ARG A 220 1.81 5.99 -8.29
CA ARG A 220 3.17 5.50 -7.97
C ARG A 220 3.83 6.21 -6.78
N SER A 221 3.01 6.70 -5.81
CA SER A 221 3.47 7.42 -4.61
C SER A 221 3.66 6.54 -3.39
N TYR A 222 3.53 5.22 -3.52
CA TYR A 222 3.70 4.28 -2.41
C TYR A 222 4.57 3.10 -2.83
N ILE A 223 5.66 2.90 -2.11
CA ILE A 223 6.61 1.79 -2.31
C ILE A 223 6.70 1.00 -1.01
N ASP A 224 6.62 -0.32 -1.08
CA ASP A 224 6.51 -1.22 0.06
C ASP A 224 7.27 -2.53 -0.26
N PRO A 225 7.94 -3.19 0.70
CA PRO A 225 8.71 -4.40 0.46
C PRO A 225 7.89 -5.63 0.04
N GLY A 226 6.56 -5.50 0.00
CA GLY A 226 5.68 -6.56 -0.45
C GLY A 226 5.73 -7.80 0.46
N TYR A 227 5.88 -8.99 -0.16
CA TYR A 227 5.85 -10.26 0.56
C TYR A 227 7.08 -10.51 1.42
N GLN A 228 8.23 -10.04 1.01
CA GLN A 228 9.49 -10.38 1.67
C GLN A 228 9.59 -9.71 3.04
N GLY A 229 9.07 -8.49 3.18
CA GLY A 229 9.10 -7.77 4.45
C GLY A 229 10.50 -7.60 5.01
N THR A 230 11.49 -7.43 4.12
CA THR A 230 12.90 -7.47 4.46
C THR A 230 13.30 -6.22 5.23
N LEU A 231 13.99 -6.38 6.36
CA LEU A 231 14.66 -5.29 7.06
C LEU A 231 15.77 -4.69 6.20
N GLY A 232 16.01 -3.39 6.33
CA GLY A 232 16.97 -2.65 5.52
C GLY A 232 16.48 -2.32 4.11
N TYR A 233 15.20 -2.52 3.83
CA TYR A 233 14.58 -2.19 2.55
C TYR A 233 14.36 -0.68 2.39
N GLY A 234 13.87 -0.01 3.44
CA GLY A 234 13.30 1.34 3.37
C GLY A 234 14.28 2.39 2.87
N TYR A 235 15.34 2.63 3.62
CA TYR A 235 16.26 3.73 3.35
C TYR A 235 17.00 3.60 2.01
N PRO A 236 17.64 2.47 1.66
CA PRO A 236 18.29 2.33 0.35
C PRO A 236 17.31 2.41 -0.83
N THR A 237 16.09 1.87 -0.67
CA THR A 237 15.06 1.99 -1.71
C THR A 237 14.63 3.45 -1.90
N ALA A 238 14.51 4.21 -0.81
CA ALA A 238 14.15 5.61 -0.87
C ALA A 238 15.24 6.48 -1.53
N ILE A 239 16.51 6.14 -1.35
CA ILE A 239 17.62 6.76 -2.12
C ILE A 239 17.39 6.55 -3.62
N GLY A 240 17.12 5.30 -4.04
CA GLY A 240 16.82 4.99 -5.44
C GLY A 240 15.56 5.71 -5.94
N ALA A 241 14.52 5.80 -5.12
CA ALA A 241 13.30 6.52 -5.45
C ALA A 241 13.54 8.03 -5.63
N ALA A 242 14.37 8.65 -4.78
CA ALA A 242 14.71 10.06 -4.90
C ALA A 242 15.54 10.38 -6.16
N VAL A 243 16.49 9.50 -6.49
CA VAL A 243 17.27 9.64 -7.74
C VAL A 243 16.39 9.46 -8.98
N GLY A 244 15.41 8.55 -8.92
CA GLY A 244 14.47 8.30 -10.03
C GLY A 244 13.33 9.33 -10.14
N ASN A 245 13.10 10.17 -9.12
CA ASN A 245 12.04 11.18 -9.08
C ASN A 245 12.59 12.53 -8.54
N PRO A 246 13.49 13.20 -9.23
CA PRO A 246 14.21 14.38 -8.72
C PRO A 246 13.28 15.58 -8.43
N ASP A 247 12.12 15.63 -9.07
CA ASP A 247 11.17 16.74 -8.95
C ASP A 247 10.12 16.53 -7.83
N ARG A 248 10.06 15.32 -7.25
CA ARG A 248 9.07 14.95 -6.24
C ARG A 248 9.72 14.80 -4.87
N PRO A 249 9.03 15.15 -3.77
CA PRO A 249 9.48 14.79 -2.44
C PRO A 249 9.53 13.27 -2.27
N VAL A 250 10.57 12.78 -1.57
CA VAL A 250 10.66 11.37 -1.19
C VAL A 250 10.84 11.26 0.32
N VAL A 251 10.01 10.45 0.94
CA VAL A 251 10.04 10.17 2.37
C VAL A 251 10.26 8.67 2.60
N SER A 252 11.25 8.34 3.41
CA SER A 252 11.46 6.98 3.91
C SER A 252 10.85 6.86 5.30
N VAL A 253 9.99 5.87 5.50
CA VAL A 253 9.55 5.45 6.84
C VAL A 253 10.19 4.12 7.14
N THR A 254 11.00 4.05 8.20
CA THR A 254 11.73 2.85 8.61
C THR A 254 11.71 2.70 10.13
N GLY A 255 11.99 1.51 10.63
CA GLY A 255 12.29 1.28 12.04
C GLY A 255 13.80 1.37 12.28
N ASP A 256 14.18 1.55 13.53
CA ASP A 256 15.59 1.57 13.93
C ASP A 256 16.33 0.28 13.54
N GLY A 257 15.69 -0.88 13.72
CA GLY A 257 16.25 -2.16 13.30
C GLY A 257 16.45 -2.27 11.79
N GLY A 258 15.52 -1.72 10.97
CA GLY A 258 15.66 -1.67 9.52
C GLY A 258 16.69 -0.63 9.07
N PHE A 259 16.65 0.56 9.64
CA PHE A 259 17.60 1.64 9.34
C PHE A 259 19.06 1.23 9.63
N GLY A 260 19.26 0.47 10.71
CA GLY A 260 20.59 -0.03 11.08
C GLY A 260 21.31 -0.83 10.00
N TYR A 261 20.58 -1.50 9.08
CA TYR A 261 21.17 -2.23 7.94
C TYR A 261 21.66 -1.31 6.82
N GLY A 262 21.10 -0.11 6.69
CA GLY A 262 21.39 0.81 5.59
C GLY A 262 21.87 2.20 6.01
N MET A 263 22.09 2.46 7.31
CA MET A 263 22.44 3.79 7.79
C MET A 263 23.79 4.30 7.24
N SER A 264 24.70 3.42 6.83
CA SER A 264 25.95 3.80 6.15
C SER A 264 25.71 4.54 4.83
N GLU A 265 24.55 4.33 4.19
CA GLU A 265 24.17 5.02 2.96
C GLU A 265 23.85 6.50 3.16
N MET A 266 23.84 7.01 4.40
CA MET A 266 23.86 8.45 4.68
C MET A 266 25.05 9.13 3.99
N ALA A 267 26.19 8.43 3.89
CA ALA A 267 27.35 8.91 3.12
C ALA A 267 27.01 9.12 1.63
N THR A 268 26.27 8.19 1.03
CA THR A 268 25.80 8.29 -0.38
C THR A 268 24.84 9.46 -0.56
N VAL A 269 23.90 9.61 0.37
CA VAL A 269 22.91 10.70 0.34
C VAL A 269 23.60 12.07 0.41
N MET A 270 24.55 12.24 1.34
CA MET A 270 25.28 13.51 1.50
C MET A 270 26.26 13.77 0.37
N ALA A 271 26.95 12.74 -0.13
CA ALA A 271 27.90 12.88 -1.25
C ALA A 271 27.23 13.35 -2.57
N HIS A 272 25.93 13.12 -2.72
CA HIS A 272 25.16 13.43 -3.93
C HIS A 272 24.02 14.42 -3.69
N ASP A 273 23.94 15.05 -2.53
CA ASP A 273 22.90 16.03 -2.16
C ASP A 273 21.49 15.51 -2.48
N ILE A 274 21.19 14.22 -2.16
CA ILE A 274 19.90 13.60 -2.49
C ILE A 274 18.82 14.11 -1.52
N PRO A 275 17.78 14.83 -1.99
CA PRO A 275 16.77 15.46 -1.14
C PRO A 275 15.78 14.40 -0.62
N LEU A 276 16.20 13.60 0.35
CA LEU A 276 15.48 12.53 0.98
C LEU A 276 15.26 12.82 2.45
N VAL A 277 14.01 12.72 2.92
CA VAL A 277 13.70 12.77 4.36
C VAL A 277 13.49 11.34 4.86
N CYS A 278 14.29 10.94 5.85
CA CYS A 278 14.17 9.64 6.52
C CYS A 278 13.55 9.81 7.90
N VAL A 279 12.40 9.15 8.14
CA VAL A 279 11.74 9.08 9.43
C VAL A 279 12.02 7.72 10.04
N VAL A 280 12.75 7.69 11.17
CA VAL A 280 13.10 6.47 11.91
C VAL A 280 12.19 6.37 13.13
N PHE A 281 11.24 5.44 13.10
CA PHE A 281 10.43 5.08 14.25
C PHE A 281 11.22 4.11 15.13
N ARG A 282 11.60 4.55 16.33
CA ARG A 282 12.54 3.85 17.20
C ARG A 282 11.82 3.25 18.42
N ASP A 283 11.88 1.94 18.55
CA ASP A 283 11.43 1.19 19.72
C ASP A 283 12.58 0.44 20.44
N ASP A 284 13.82 0.67 20.02
CA ASP A 284 15.07 0.08 20.54
C ASP A 284 15.03 -1.46 20.50
N ALA A 285 14.30 -2.00 19.50
CA ALA A 285 14.05 -3.41 19.36
C ALA A 285 13.64 -3.83 17.94
N PHE A 286 13.76 -5.11 17.65
CA PHE A 286 12.96 -5.75 16.61
C PHE A 286 11.53 -5.98 17.16
N GLY A 287 10.75 -4.89 17.30
CA GLY A 287 9.55 -4.84 18.13
C GLY A 287 8.48 -5.89 17.79
N ASN A 288 8.28 -6.19 16.49
CA ASN A 288 7.34 -7.26 16.11
C ASN A 288 7.84 -8.65 16.52
N VAL A 289 9.16 -8.89 16.50
CA VAL A 289 9.75 -10.15 16.95
C VAL A 289 9.65 -10.27 18.48
N GLN A 290 9.92 -9.20 19.21
CA GLN A 290 9.72 -9.18 20.67
C GLN A 290 8.26 -9.46 21.05
N ARG A 291 7.30 -8.88 20.33
CA ARG A 291 5.87 -9.16 20.53
C ARG A 291 5.57 -10.64 20.33
N MET A 292 6.14 -11.28 19.30
CA MET A 292 5.98 -12.72 19.09
C MET A 292 6.62 -13.53 20.21
N HIS A 293 7.78 -13.12 20.73
CA HIS A 293 8.42 -13.76 21.89
C HIS A 293 7.53 -13.62 23.14
N LYS A 294 6.96 -12.44 23.38
CA LYS A 294 6.03 -12.21 24.51
C LYS A 294 4.79 -13.09 24.42
N GLN A 295 4.25 -13.28 23.21
CA GLN A 295 3.03 -14.07 22.99
C GLN A 295 3.21 -15.59 22.98
N LYS A 296 4.39 -16.08 22.54
CA LYS A 296 4.63 -17.50 22.28
C LYS A 296 5.67 -18.15 23.19
N PHE A 297 6.54 -17.36 23.83
CA PHE A 297 7.68 -17.82 24.58
C PHE A 297 7.81 -17.12 25.95
N ASP A 298 6.68 -16.72 26.55
CA ASP A 298 6.60 -16.10 27.88
C ASP A 298 7.53 -14.89 28.08
N GLY A 299 7.88 -14.20 26.99
CA GLY A 299 8.76 -13.03 27.04
C GLY A 299 10.25 -13.35 27.16
N ASP A 300 10.67 -14.55 26.82
CA ASP A 300 12.09 -14.90 26.73
C ASP A 300 12.69 -14.27 25.46
N PHE A 301 13.35 -13.10 25.64
CA PHE A 301 13.85 -12.28 24.54
C PHE A 301 15.30 -12.64 24.21
N HIS A 302 15.53 -13.09 22.97
CA HIS A 302 16.85 -13.36 22.45
C HIS A 302 17.12 -12.58 21.16
N GLY A 303 18.19 -11.76 21.14
CA GLY A 303 18.67 -11.06 19.96
C GLY A 303 17.68 -10.01 19.39
N THR A 304 16.75 -9.52 20.20
CA THR A 304 15.70 -8.59 19.73
C THR A 304 15.84 -7.18 20.30
N THR A 305 16.66 -6.98 21.32
CA THR A 305 16.97 -5.66 21.87
C THR A 305 18.07 -5.02 21.06
N LEU A 306 17.90 -3.76 20.69
CA LEU A 306 18.86 -2.98 19.94
C LEU A 306 19.53 -1.95 20.84
N VAL A 307 20.78 -1.63 20.52
CA VAL A 307 21.51 -0.50 21.08
C VAL A 307 21.76 0.47 19.93
N ASN A 308 20.95 1.53 19.88
CA ASN A 308 21.00 2.52 18.82
C ASN A 308 21.94 3.67 19.16
N PRO A 309 22.56 4.34 18.17
CA PRO A 309 23.18 5.64 18.38
C PRO A 309 22.10 6.70 18.65
N ASP A 310 22.51 7.87 19.12
CA ASP A 310 21.66 9.05 19.01
C ASP A 310 21.58 9.43 17.52
N PHE A 311 20.40 9.24 16.90
CA PHE A 311 20.21 9.45 15.46
C PHE A 311 20.33 10.91 15.06
N VAL A 312 20.03 11.87 15.95
CA VAL A 312 20.24 13.30 15.69
C VAL A 312 21.74 13.62 15.69
N ALA A 313 22.50 13.07 16.63
CA ALA A 313 23.95 13.22 16.65
C ALA A 313 24.62 12.52 15.46
N LEU A 314 24.08 11.36 15.03
CA LEU A 314 24.52 10.66 13.83
C LEU A 314 24.29 11.49 12.58
N ALA A 315 23.13 12.10 12.42
CA ALA A 315 22.84 13.01 11.30
C ALA A 315 23.84 14.18 11.27
N ALA A 316 24.08 14.83 12.40
CA ALA A 316 25.06 15.91 12.52
C ALA A 316 26.48 15.47 12.18
N ALA A 317 26.88 14.21 12.48
CA ALA A 317 28.19 13.70 12.10
C ALA A 317 28.39 13.54 10.58
N TYR A 318 27.29 13.51 9.81
CA TYR A 318 27.27 13.52 8.35
C TYR A 318 26.97 14.90 7.74
N ASP A 319 26.92 15.98 8.55
CA ASP A 319 26.43 17.31 8.13
C ASP A 319 25.00 17.30 7.56
N MET A 320 24.17 16.32 7.98
CA MET A 320 22.77 16.17 7.62
C MET A 320 21.87 16.83 8.68
N ASP A 321 20.79 17.48 8.25
CA ASP A 321 19.78 18.00 9.18
C ASP A 321 19.15 16.87 9.98
N GLY A 322 19.18 16.95 11.31
CA GLY A 322 18.64 15.96 12.23
C GLY A 322 17.62 16.55 13.19
N TYR A 323 16.47 15.89 13.32
CA TYR A 323 15.38 16.31 14.19
C TYR A 323 14.95 15.18 15.12
N ARG A 324 14.43 15.51 16.30
CA ARG A 324 13.74 14.56 17.17
C ARG A 324 12.28 14.99 17.30
N ALA A 325 11.35 14.06 17.07
CA ALA A 325 9.93 14.29 17.23
C ALA A 325 9.37 13.34 18.28
N GLU A 326 8.94 13.90 19.42
CA GLU A 326 8.39 13.16 20.57
C GLU A 326 6.85 13.07 20.53
N SER A 327 6.24 13.69 19.49
CA SER A 327 4.80 13.67 19.29
C SER A 327 4.43 13.66 17.80
N PRO A 328 3.20 13.23 17.44
CA PRO A 328 2.70 13.34 16.06
C PRO A 328 2.71 14.77 15.52
N ASP A 329 2.43 15.79 16.35
CA ASP A 329 2.47 17.19 15.92
C ASP A 329 3.88 17.69 15.61
N GLU A 330 4.87 17.27 16.40
CA GLU A 330 6.28 17.57 16.13
C GLU A 330 6.74 16.84 14.85
N LEU A 331 6.37 15.57 14.67
CA LEU A 331 6.67 14.86 13.43
C LEU A 331 6.09 15.60 12.22
N ARG A 332 4.81 16.00 12.28
CA ARG A 332 4.18 16.76 11.19
C ARG A 332 4.95 18.03 10.87
N SER A 333 5.33 18.80 11.90
CA SER A 333 6.03 20.06 11.73
C SER A 333 7.43 19.89 11.14
N HIS A 334 8.23 18.95 11.69
CA HIS A 334 9.58 18.68 11.21
C HIS A 334 9.58 18.08 9.81
N LEU A 335 8.67 17.15 9.52
CA LEU A 335 8.57 16.52 8.23
C LEU A 335 8.17 17.52 7.13
N SER A 336 7.17 18.37 7.39
CA SER A 336 6.79 19.43 6.44
C SER A 336 7.95 20.38 6.17
N ALA A 337 8.62 20.86 7.22
CA ALA A 337 9.77 21.77 7.07
C ALA A 337 10.95 21.11 6.31
N ALA A 338 11.23 19.83 6.58
CA ALA A 338 12.30 19.09 5.91
C ALA A 338 11.98 18.85 4.41
N ILE A 339 10.72 18.55 4.08
CA ILE A 339 10.26 18.42 2.70
C ILE A 339 10.42 19.77 1.96
N ASP A 340 9.98 20.86 2.56
CA ASP A 340 10.05 22.21 1.97
C ASP A 340 11.49 22.67 1.77
N ALA A 341 12.40 22.29 2.66
CA ALA A 341 13.82 22.61 2.54
C ALA A 341 14.51 21.91 1.35
N ARG A 342 13.95 20.82 0.83
CA ARG A 342 14.52 19.99 -0.25
C ARG A 342 15.99 19.63 -0.03
N LYS A 343 16.30 19.22 1.19
CA LYS A 343 17.62 18.77 1.63
C LYS A 343 17.54 17.40 2.30
N PRO A 344 18.65 16.67 2.36
CA PRO A 344 18.73 15.46 3.17
C PRO A 344 18.38 15.75 4.63
N ALA A 345 17.49 14.92 5.21
CA ALA A 345 17.14 15.06 6.62
C ALA A 345 16.83 13.72 7.27
N LEU A 346 17.11 13.62 8.58
CA LEU A 346 16.78 12.48 9.42
C LEU A 346 15.88 12.93 10.58
N ILE A 347 14.76 12.23 10.78
CA ILE A 347 13.84 12.50 11.89
C ILE A 347 13.78 11.26 12.77
N ASP A 348 14.29 11.35 14.00
CA ASP A 348 14.19 10.32 15.05
C ASP A 348 12.86 10.46 15.78
N VAL A 349 12.06 9.39 15.80
CA VAL A 349 10.76 9.35 16.48
C VAL A 349 10.78 8.23 17.52
N PRO A 350 11.08 8.54 18.80
CA PRO A 350 10.97 7.56 19.88
C PRO A 350 9.52 7.13 20.07
N LEU A 351 9.22 5.84 19.92
CA LEU A 351 7.86 5.31 20.10
C LEU A 351 7.64 4.69 21.47
N GLY A 352 8.66 4.02 22.01
CA GLY A 352 8.48 3.15 23.14
C GLY A 352 7.62 1.92 22.85
N GLU A 353 6.99 1.36 23.88
CA GLU A 353 6.09 0.21 23.71
C GLU A 353 4.77 0.65 23.06
N THR A 354 4.34 -0.07 22.03
CA THR A 354 3.13 0.22 21.27
C THR A 354 2.13 -0.93 21.31
N PRO A 355 0.82 -0.64 21.19
CA PRO A 355 -0.21 -1.67 21.04
C PRO A 355 0.04 -2.61 19.85
N ASP A 356 -0.46 -3.84 19.95
CA ASP A 356 -0.44 -4.79 18.84
C ASP A 356 -1.41 -4.35 17.73
N PRO A 357 -0.95 -3.97 16.53
CA PRO A 357 -1.84 -3.53 15.47
C PRO A 357 -2.56 -4.69 14.76
N TRP A 358 -2.06 -5.91 14.87
CA TRP A 358 -2.52 -7.04 14.07
C TRP A 358 -4.00 -7.40 14.28
N PRO A 359 -4.55 -7.41 15.51
CA PRO A 359 -5.98 -7.63 15.71
C PRO A 359 -6.86 -6.61 15.00
N SER A 360 -6.39 -5.36 14.87
CA SER A 360 -7.13 -4.28 14.23
C SER A 360 -7.01 -4.31 12.70
N VAL A 361 -5.78 -4.45 12.16
CA VAL A 361 -5.56 -4.34 10.71
C VAL A 361 -5.83 -5.63 9.95
N MET A 362 -5.93 -6.77 10.64
CA MET A 362 -5.97 -8.07 9.99
C MET A 362 -7.09 -9.01 10.48
N ARG A 363 -8.10 -8.52 11.23
CA ARG A 363 -9.26 -9.37 11.56
C ARG A 363 -9.98 -9.83 10.30
N PRO A 364 -10.22 -11.12 10.13
CA PRO A 364 -11.20 -11.58 9.15
C PRO A 364 -12.58 -11.04 9.54
N HIS A 365 -13.48 -10.90 8.56
CA HIS A 365 -14.88 -10.65 8.82
C HIS A 365 -15.42 -11.84 9.64
N GLU A 366 -15.92 -11.57 10.83
CA GLU A 366 -16.73 -12.52 11.58
C GLU A 366 -18.11 -12.49 10.90
N GLY A 367 -18.38 -13.51 10.06
CA GLY A 367 -19.60 -13.65 9.28
C GLY A 367 -20.85 -13.82 10.15
#